data_235f1077311135593a7c07bdd372c75a
#
_entry.id   235f1077311135593a7c07bdd372c75a
#
_cell.length_a   1.000
_cell.length_b   1.000
_cell.length_c   1.000
_cell.angle_alpha   90.00
_cell.angle_beta   90.00
_cell.angle_gamma   90.00
#
_symmetry.space_group_name_H-M   'P 1'
#
loop_
_entity.id
_entity.type
_entity.pdbx_description
1 polymer ?
#
loop_
_entity_poly.entity_id
_entity_poly.type
_entity_poly.pdbx_seq_one_letter_code
_entity_poly.pdbx_strand_id
1 'polypeptide(L)'
;MRRVWLLAFTGYFLAIAGWASALPVNGTYDEADHVIRAYAVASGQVYANGDAATIPASLVPDHVDCTWKRGNATSADCQDLITEDRLIRTQYTAARYSPIYYLPVGLPLLASPNQTGIVLARLMSALMCGLLLASAMAIAAWLRNRLLVAGLALAATPMVFNLAGAINPNGLEIAAGVSLWAALLALLRGDRVADRLSLGGDPVARRLIALAAVSGALLLTVRQLGPVLLAISALACAALARPGRLKALLRRADTWWLAAPLLGCAALFALVWTLSSRIATPPAVSRPVTMTVSDALWG
;
A
#
# COMPACT_ATOMS: atom_id res chain seq x y z
N MET A 1 4.66 -24.09 8.06
CA MET A 1 4.43 -22.75 7.47
C MET A 1 2.95 -22.48 7.16
N ARG A 2 2.23 -23.36 6.42
CA ARG A 2 0.84 -23.11 6.00
C ARG A 2 -0.12 -22.75 7.14
N ARG A 3 -0.14 -23.53 8.24
CA ARG A 3 -1.02 -23.25 9.41
C ARG A 3 -0.72 -21.90 10.06
N VAL A 4 0.55 -21.58 10.25
CA VAL A 4 0.96 -20.28 10.84
C VAL A 4 0.58 -19.12 9.91
N TRP A 5 0.76 -19.29 8.61
CA TRP A 5 0.36 -18.29 7.63
C TRP A 5 -1.14 -18.05 7.64
N LEU A 6 -1.96 -19.11 7.67
CA LEU A 6 -3.43 -19.00 7.73
C LEU A 6 -3.88 -18.29 9.01
N LEU A 7 -3.32 -18.65 10.17
CA LEU A 7 -3.66 -18.01 11.45
C LEU A 7 -3.24 -16.53 11.43
N ALA A 8 -2.06 -16.22 10.96
CA ALA A 8 -1.58 -14.84 10.84
C ALA A 8 -2.44 -14.04 9.85
N PHE A 9 -2.79 -14.62 8.69
CA PHE A 9 -3.66 -13.99 7.72
C PHE A 9 -5.04 -13.69 8.31
N THR A 10 -5.67 -14.69 8.93
CA THR A 10 -6.98 -14.50 9.58
C THR A 10 -6.91 -13.42 10.65
N GLY A 11 -5.88 -13.44 11.50
CA GLY A 11 -5.71 -12.43 12.55
C GLY A 11 -5.54 -11.01 11.99
N TYR A 12 -4.62 -10.81 11.06
CA TYR A 12 -4.40 -9.50 10.44
C TYR A 12 -5.63 -9.04 9.65
N PHE A 13 -6.19 -9.92 8.81
CA PHE A 13 -7.36 -9.58 8.01
C PHE A 13 -8.55 -9.17 8.86
N LEU A 14 -8.88 -9.93 9.91
CA LEU A 14 -10.00 -9.62 10.80
C LEU A 14 -9.76 -8.32 11.60
N ALA A 15 -8.53 -8.10 12.08
CA ALA A 15 -8.20 -6.86 12.79
C ALA A 15 -8.34 -5.63 11.85
N ILE A 16 -7.82 -5.71 10.63
CA ILE A 16 -7.92 -4.63 9.64
C ILE A 16 -9.37 -4.47 9.17
N ALA A 17 -10.10 -5.56 8.92
CA ALA A 17 -11.51 -5.52 8.52
C ALA A 17 -12.41 -4.92 9.59
N GLY A 18 -12.16 -5.24 10.87
CA GLY A 18 -12.85 -4.59 12.00
C GLY A 18 -12.64 -3.09 11.99
N TRP A 19 -11.40 -2.64 11.77
CA TRP A 19 -11.07 -1.21 11.61
C TRP A 19 -11.78 -0.59 10.42
N ALA A 20 -11.71 -1.24 9.25
CA ALA A 20 -12.36 -0.80 8.00
C ALA A 20 -13.87 -0.59 8.15
N SER A 21 -14.53 -1.44 8.95
CA SER A 21 -15.98 -1.38 9.19
C SER A 21 -16.38 -0.33 10.23
N ALA A 22 -15.46 0.05 11.13
CA ALA A 22 -15.73 0.99 12.21
C ALA A 22 -15.55 2.46 11.79
N LEU A 23 -14.82 2.73 10.71
CA LEU A 23 -14.52 4.09 10.27
C LEU A 23 -15.63 4.67 9.41
N PRO A 24 -16.04 5.95 9.63
CA PRO A 24 -16.86 6.69 8.70
C PRO A 24 -16.10 6.93 7.38
N VAL A 25 -16.79 7.46 6.37
CA VAL A 25 -16.10 7.89 5.14
C VAL A 25 -15.12 9.01 5.48
N ASN A 26 -13.92 8.97 4.92
CA ASN A 26 -12.84 9.88 5.26
C ASN A 26 -12.43 9.85 6.75
N GLY A 27 -12.71 8.76 7.45
CA GLY A 27 -12.25 8.54 8.82
C GLY A 27 -10.74 8.35 8.95
N THR A 28 -10.08 8.04 7.84
CA THR A 28 -8.63 8.16 7.66
C THR A 28 -8.34 9.38 6.80
N TYR A 29 -7.31 10.14 7.17
CA TYR A 29 -6.95 11.37 6.44
C TYR A 29 -6.76 11.10 4.94
N ASP A 30 -7.26 11.99 4.09
CA ASP A 30 -7.25 11.94 2.61
C ASP A 30 -8.00 10.75 1.98
N GLU A 31 -8.76 9.95 2.74
CA GLU A 31 -9.44 8.78 2.17
C GLU A 31 -10.44 9.16 1.07
N ALA A 32 -11.14 10.29 1.20
CA ALA A 32 -12.09 10.76 0.17
C ALA A 32 -11.39 10.95 -1.18
N ASP A 33 -10.21 11.55 -1.20
CA ASP A 33 -9.40 11.72 -2.41
C ASP A 33 -8.97 10.38 -3.02
N HIS A 34 -8.69 9.41 -2.17
CA HIS A 34 -8.34 8.05 -2.60
C HIS A 34 -9.55 7.26 -3.09
N VAL A 35 -10.75 7.48 -2.55
CA VAL A 35 -12.02 6.93 -3.08
C VAL A 35 -12.25 7.44 -4.50
N ILE A 36 -12.15 8.77 -4.70
CA ILE A 36 -12.29 9.40 -6.02
C ILE A 36 -11.26 8.79 -6.99
N ARG A 37 -10.00 8.67 -6.57
CA ARG A 37 -8.96 8.08 -7.39
C ARG A 37 -9.24 6.63 -7.75
N ALA A 38 -9.70 5.81 -6.80
CA ALA A 38 -9.98 4.41 -7.01
C ALA A 38 -11.11 4.21 -8.03
N TYR A 39 -12.20 4.96 -7.88
CA TYR A 39 -13.29 4.94 -8.86
C TYR A 39 -12.82 5.43 -10.23
N ALA A 40 -12.11 6.55 -10.30
CA ALA A 40 -11.60 7.12 -11.55
C ALA A 40 -10.73 6.12 -12.31
N VAL A 41 -9.77 5.47 -11.64
CA VAL A 41 -8.90 4.47 -12.26
C VAL A 41 -9.71 3.28 -12.77
N ALA A 42 -10.61 2.74 -11.95
CA ALA A 42 -11.40 1.57 -12.31
C ALA A 42 -12.40 1.86 -13.46
N SER A 43 -12.92 3.11 -13.54
CA SER A 43 -13.79 3.56 -14.63
C SER A 43 -13.05 4.01 -15.90
N GLY A 44 -11.72 3.82 -15.95
CA GLY A 44 -10.90 4.17 -17.12
C GLY A 44 -10.40 5.61 -17.15
N GLN A 45 -10.71 6.43 -16.16
CA GLN A 45 -10.19 7.81 -16.02
C GLN A 45 -8.78 7.79 -15.39
N VAL A 46 -7.84 7.07 -16.03
CA VAL A 46 -6.50 6.81 -15.48
C VAL A 46 -5.68 8.10 -15.33
N TYR A 47 -5.80 9.01 -16.29
CA TYR A 47 -5.19 10.34 -16.22
C TYR A 47 -6.24 11.39 -15.87
N ALA A 48 -5.99 12.13 -14.80
CA ALA A 48 -6.90 13.19 -14.37
C ALA A 48 -6.76 14.41 -15.30
N ASN A 49 -7.89 14.95 -15.74
CA ASN A 49 -7.91 16.19 -16.52
C ASN A 49 -8.11 17.38 -15.57
N GLY A 50 -7.02 18.13 -15.31
CA GLY A 50 -7.04 19.25 -14.36
C GLY A 50 -7.25 18.82 -12.91
N ASP A 51 -6.62 17.71 -12.51
CA ASP A 51 -6.74 17.09 -11.18
C ASP A 51 -8.21 16.81 -10.76
N ALA A 52 -9.09 16.54 -11.74
CA ALA A 52 -10.52 16.26 -11.53
C ALA A 52 -10.94 14.93 -12.15
N ALA A 53 -11.96 14.30 -11.58
CA ALA A 53 -12.63 13.13 -12.11
C ALA A 53 -14.15 13.27 -12.07
N THR A 54 -14.83 12.51 -12.95
CA THR A 54 -16.29 12.38 -12.93
C THR A 54 -16.66 11.11 -12.17
N ILE A 55 -17.37 11.26 -11.08
CA ILE A 55 -17.75 10.18 -10.16
C ILE A 55 -19.23 10.27 -9.79
N PRO A 56 -19.87 9.16 -9.33
CA PRO A 56 -21.15 9.22 -8.65
C PRO A 56 -21.05 10.03 -7.36
N ALA A 57 -22.01 10.95 -7.15
CA ALA A 57 -22.05 11.79 -5.97
C ALA A 57 -22.16 10.98 -4.66
N SER A 58 -22.78 9.81 -4.72
CA SER A 58 -22.95 8.88 -3.59
C SER A 58 -21.64 8.33 -3.01
N LEU A 59 -20.51 8.49 -3.70
CA LEU A 59 -19.19 8.05 -3.21
C LEU A 59 -18.56 9.03 -2.20
N VAL A 60 -18.93 10.30 -2.23
CA VAL A 60 -18.37 11.31 -1.33
C VAL A 60 -19.54 12.05 -0.67
N PRO A 61 -19.86 11.78 0.60
CA PRO A 61 -20.91 12.48 1.33
C PRO A 61 -20.67 13.99 1.37
N ASP A 62 -21.76 14.75 1.44
CA ASP A 62 -21.64 16.16 1.78
C ASP A 62 -21.06 16.30 3.20
N HIS A 63 -20.31 17.36 3.42
CA HIS A 63 -19.61 17.59 4.69
C HIS A 63 -18.67 16.44 5.11
N VAL A 64 -18.06 15.76 4.14
CA VAL A 64 -17.14 14.60 4.36
C VAL A 64 -16.02 14.88 5.37
N ASP A 65 -15.60 16.12 5.51
CA ASP A 65 -14.57 16.57 6.45
C ASP A 65 -15.13 17.02 7.82
N CYS A 66 -16.42 16.89 8.07
CA CYS A 66 -17.04 17.45 9.27
C CYS A 66 -16.49 16.86 10.57
N THR A 67 -16.05 15.61 10.56
CA THR A 67 -15.43 14.94 11.71
C THR A 67 -14.07 15.53 12.06
N TRP A 68 -13.37 16.13 11.09
CA TRP A 68 -12.07 16.75 11.28
C TRP A 68 -12.16 18.24 11.68
N LYS A 69 -13.12 18.98 11.10
CA LYS A 69 -13.25 20.41 11.26
C LYS A 69 -13.85 20.84 12.60
N ARG A 70 -14.61 19.95 13.25
CA ARG A 70 -15.34 20.27 14.50
C ARG A 70 -14.66 19.77 15.78
N GLY A 71 -13.45 19.25 15.67
CA GLY A 71 -12.73 18.71 16.82
C GLY A 71 -13.16 17.31 17.23
N ASN A 72 -12.55 16.76 18.26
CA ASN A 72 -12.61 15.33 18.62
C ASN A 72 -13.96 14.81 19.14
N ALA A 73 -14.97 15.65 19.21
CA ALA A 73 -16.27 15.29 19.81
C ALA A 73 -17.41 15.14 18.80
N THR A 74 -17.13 15.20 17.49
CA THR A 74 -18.19 15.21 16.48
C THR A 74 -18.44 13.79 15.97
N SER A 75 -19.69 13.34 16.10
CA SER A 75 -20.17 12.09 15.49
C SER A 75 -20.09 12.16 13.96
N ALA A 76 -19.98 11.00 13.32
CA ALA A 76 -20.09 10.88 11.86
C ALA A 76 -21.48 11.21 11.32
N ASP A 77 -22.47 11.38 12.17
CA ASP A 77 -23.84 11.83 11.82
C ASP A 77 -23.85 13.22 11.17
N CYS A 78 -22.74 13.95 11.23
CA CYS A 78 -22.58 15.21 10.51
C CYS A 78 -22.34 15.05 9.00
N GLN A 79 -22.11 13.82 8.51
CA GLN A 79 -21.97 13.52 7.09
C GLN A 79 -23.35 13.24 6.47
N ASP A 80 -23.70 13.99 5.43
CA ASP A 80 -24.94 13.76 4.69
C ASP A 80 -24.69 12.80 3.54
N LEU A 81 -25.28 11.60 3.63
CA LEU A 81 -25.15 10.58 2.59
C LEU A 81 -25.99 10.96 1.37
N ILE A 82 -25.34 11.07 0.22
CA ILE A 82 -26.01 11.33 -1.05
C ILE A 82 -26.47 10.00 -1.63
N THR A 83 -27.79 9.86 -1.84
CA THR A 83 -28.41 8.65 -2.42
C THR A 83 -28.77 8.83 -3.89
N GLU A 84 -28.59 10.03 -4.45
CA GLU A 84 -28.94 10.34 -5.83
C GLU A 84 -27.90 9.76 -6.80
N ASP A 85 -28.37 9.15 -7.87
CA ASP A 85 -27.57 8.65 -8.99
C ASP A 85 -27.19 9.78 -9.95
N ARG A 86 -26.42 10.78 -9.47
CA ARG A 86 -25.91 11.84 -10.33
C ARG A 86 -24.40 11.79 -10.42
N LEU A 87 -23.87 12.07 -11.58
CA LEU A 87 -22.43 12.23 -11.78
C LEU A 87 -22.02 13.66 -11.44
N ILE A 88 -20.97 13.78 -10.67
CA ILE A 88 -20.33 15.06 -10.34
C ILE A 88 -18.90 15.07 -10.83
N ARG A 89 -18.42 16.24 -11.24
CA ARG A 89 -17.00 16.46 -11.50
C ARG A 89 -16.36 17.12 -10.27
N THR A 90 -15.42 16.43 -9.68
CA THR A 90 -14.76 16.90 -8.45
C THR A 90 -13.25 16.86 -8.57
N GLN A 91 -12.58 17.81 -7.92
CA GLN A 91 -11.13 17.83 -7.81
C GLN A 91 -10.67 16.95 -6.64
N TYR A 92 -9.45 16.40 -6.75
CA TYR A 92 -8.88 15.55 -5.71
C TYR A 92 -7.34 15.56 -5.76
N THR A 93 -6.71 15.45 -4.61
CA THR A 93 -5.25 15.56 -4.47
C THR A 93 -4.50 14.30 -4.94
N ALA A 94 -5.17 13.14 -4.93
CA ALA A 94 -4.58 11.86 -5.31
C ALA A 94 -4.48 11.62 -6.84
N ALA A 95 -4.74 12.63 -7.67
CA ALA A 95 -4.83 12.52 -9.14
C ALA A 95 -3.59 11.89 -9.82
N ARG A 96 -2.41 12.13 -9.27
CA ARG A 96 -1.11 11.69 -9.82
C ARG A 96 -0.60 10.37 -9.23
N TYR A 97 -1.30 9.78 -8.26
CA TYR A 97 -0.90 8.49 -7.74
C TYR A 97 -1.04 7.38 -8.79
N SER A 98 -0.09 6.44 -8.73
CA SER A 98 -0.04 5.28 -9.63
C SER A 98 -1.34 4.47 -9.60
N PRO A 99 -1.84 3.96 -10.73
CA PRO A 99 -3.08 3.19 -10.79
C PRO A 99 -2.99 1.78 -10.18
N ILE A 100 -1.80 1.27 -9.92
CA ILE A 100 -1.58 -0.14 -9.52
C ILE A 100 -2.36 -0.53 -8.26
N TYR A 101 -2.34 0.32 -7.23
CA TYR A 101 -3.12 0.09 -6.01
C TYR A 101 -4.62 0.29 -6.25
N TYR A 102 -4.98 1.33 -7.00
CA TYR A 102 -6.36 1.77 -7.14
C TYR A 102 -7.20 0.88 -8.06
N LEU A 103 -6.58 0.18 -9.00
CA LEU A 103 -7.31 -0.70 -9.91
C LEU A 103 -8.07 -1.79 -9.16
N PRO A 104 -7.44 -2.69 -8.37
CA PRO A 104 -8.17 -3.71 -7.62
C PRO A 104 -9.12 -3.13 -6.56
N VAL A 105 -8.72 -2.04 -5.89
CA VAL A 105 -9.52 -1.39 -4.84
C VAL A 105 -10.73 -0.65 -5.42
N GLY A 106 -10.65 -0.16 -6.65
CA GLY A 106 -11.72 0.54 -7.33
C GLY A 106 -12.81 -0.37 -7.91
N LEU A 107 -12.52 -1.66 -8.15
CA LEU A 107 -13.51 -2.57 -8.72
C LEU A 107 -14.81 -2.68 -7.90
N PRO A 108 -14.77 -2.80 -6.57
CA PRO A 108 -15.99 -2.78 -5.76
C PRO A 108 -16.79 -1.47 -5.88
N LEU A 109 -16.12 -0.34 -6.09
CA LEU A 109 -16.78 0.97 -6.25
C LEU A 109 -17.52 1.07 -7.58
N LEU A 110 -17.06 0.38 -8.64
CA LEU A 110 -17.79 0.28 -9.90
C LEU A 110 -19.06 -0.57 -9.75
N ALA A 111 -18.96 -1.68 -9.02
CA ALA A 111 -20.08 -2.60 -8.83
C ALA A 111 -21.15 -2.01 -7.90
N SER A 112 -20.75 -1.20 -6.93
CA SER A 112 -21.62 -0.58 -5.93
C SER A 112 -21.08 0.81 -5.57
N PRO A 113 -21.47 1.87 -6.31
CA PRO A 113 -20.94 3.22 -6.09
C PRO A 113 -21.62 3.91 -4.90
N ASN A 114 -21.50 3.34 -3.72
CA ASN A 114 -22.10 3.80 -2.47
C ASN A 114 -21.28 3.34 -1.26
N GLN A 115 -21.80 3.51 -0.05
CA GLN A 115 -21.14 3.10 1.20
C GLN A 115 -20.73 1.62 1.22
N THR A 116 -21.55 0.73 0.66
CA THR A 116 -21.22 -0.70 0.56
C THR A 116 -19.96 -0.92 -0.29
N GLY A 117 -19.87 -0.24 -1.43
CA GLY A 117 -18.69 -0.29 -2.29
C GLY A 117 -17.44 0.23 -1.59
N ILE A 118 -17.56 1.29 -0.78
CA ILE A 118 -16.43 1.82 0.01
C ILE A 118 -15.95 0.78 1.03
N VAL A 119 -16.86 0.13 1.76
CA VAL A 119 -16.49 -0.94 2.70
C VAL A 119 -15.83 -2.11 1.97
N LEU A 120 -16.37 -2.55 0.84
CA LEU A 120 -15.76 -3.63 0.04
C LEU A 120 -14.39 -3.24 -0.52
N ALA A 121 -14.19 -1.99 -0.92
CA ALA A 121 -12.91 -1.47 -1.37
C ALA A 121 -11.87 -1.44 -0.22
N ARG A 122 -12.29 -1.07 0.99
CA ARG A 122 -11.47 -1.15 2.21
C ARG A 122 -11.10 -2.60 2.54
N LEU A 123 -12.03 -3.54 2.39
CA LEU A 123 -11.77 -4.97 2.58
C LEU A 123 -10.79 -5.51 1.52
N MET A 124 -10.82 -5.00 0.30
CA MET A 124 -9.82 -5.33 -0.73
C MET A 124 -8.42 -4.82 -0.33
N SER A 125 -8.31 -3.60 0.21
CA SER A 125 -7.06 -3.07 0.78
C SER A 125 -6.59 -3.95 1.95
N ALA A 126 -7.49 -4.30 2.88
CA ALA A 126 -7.22 -5.20 4.00
C ALA A 126 -6.71 -6.57 3.56
N LEU A 127 -7.30 -7.14 2.50
CA LEU A 127 -6.88 -8.40 1.91
C LEU A 127 -5.43 -8.31 1.41
N MET A 128 -5.10 -7.31 0.59
CA MET A 128 -3.75 -7.14 0.06
C MET A 128 -2.70 -6.94 1.17
N CYS A 129 -3.00 -6.08 2.15
CA CYS A 129 -2.11 -5.83 3.28
C CYS A 129 -1.97 -7.08 4.16
N GLY A 130 -3.07 -7.76 4.45
CA GLY A 130 -3.10 -8.98 5.27
C GLY A 130 -2.28 -10.12 4.67
N LEU A 131 -2.32 -10.31 3.34
CA LEU A 131 -1.51 -11.32 2.63
C LEU A 131 -0.01 -11.08 2.84
N LEU A 132 0.45 -9.84 2.75
CA LEU A 132 1.85 -9.46 2.91
C LEU A 132 2.30 -9.58 4.37
N LEU A 133 1.53 -9.04 5.31
CA LEU A 133 1.85 -9.09 6.75
C LEU A 133 1.87 -10.54 7.26
N ALA A 134 0.92 -11.37 6.83
CA ALA A 134 0.89 -12.80 7.15
C ALA A 134 2.10 -13.55 6.61
N SER A 135 2.57 -13.18 5.41
CA SER A 135 3.75 -13.77 4.80
C SER A 135 5.01 -13.43 5.61
N ALA A 136 5.15 -12.17 6.02
CA ALA A 136 6.24 -11.74 6.91
C ALA A 136 6.23 -12.50 8.26
N MET A 137 5.06 -12.60 8.88
CA MET A 137 4.91 -13.31 10.16
C MET A 137 5.21 -14.80 10.03
N ALA A 138 4.76 -15.44 8.96
CA ALA A 138 5.04 -16.86 8.69
C ALA A 138 6.55 -17.12 8.47
N ILE A 139 7.26 -16.19 7.82
CA ILE A 139 8.71 -16.24 7.67
C ILE A 139 9.40 -16.15 9.03
N ALA A 140 9.04 -15.17 9.85
CA ALA A 140 9.61 -14.96 11.18
C ALA A 140 9.43 -16.18 12.08
N ALA A 141 8.22 -16.73 12.11
CA ALA A 141 7.90 -17.95 12.86
C ALA A 141 8.66 -19.18 12.32
N TRP A 142 8.78 -19.32 11.00
CA TRP A 142 9.53 -20.41 10.38
C TRP A 142 11.02 -20.33 10.70
N LEU A 143 11.59 -19.12 10.71
CA LEU A 143 12.98 -18.90 11.12
C LEU A 143 13.19 -19.15 12.62
N ARG A 144 12.12 -19.28 13.43
CA ARG A 144 12.15 -19.34 14.90
C ARG A 144 12.88 -18.14 15.53
N ASN A 145 12.82 -17.01 14.88
CA ASN A 145 13.44 -15.78 15.36
C ASN A 145 12.40 -14.97 16.18
N ARG A 146 12.50 -15.09 17.52
CA ARG A 146 11.58 -14.41 18.44
C ARG A 146 11.66 -12.89 18.35
N LEU A 147 12.84 -12.32 18.08
CA LEU A 147 13.02 -10.87 17.92
C LEU A 147 12.33 -10.38 16.66
N LEU A 148 12.41 -11.15 15.56
CA LEU A 148 11.70 -10.78 14.33
C LEU A 148 10.19 -10.86 14.52
N VAL A 149 9.68 -11.88 15.21
CA VAL A 149 8.24 -11.99 15.54
C VAL A 149 7.80 -10.81 16.40
N ALA A 150 8.55 -10.48 17.47
CA ALA A 150 8.25 -9.33 18.32
C ALA A 150 8.30 -8.01 17.56
N GLY A 151 9.32 -7.80 16.70
CA GLY A 151 9.43 -6.61 15.86
C GLY A 151 8.26 -6.45 14.91
N LEU A 152 7.80 -7.54 14.27
CA LEU A 152 6.62 -7.51 13.40
C LEU A 152 5.33 -7.21 14.18
N ALA A 153 5.19 -7.76 15.40
CA ALA A 153 4.05 -7.45 16.26
C ALA A 153 4.05 -5.97 16.69
N LEU A 154 5.20 -5.41 17.03
CA LEU A 154 5.36 -4.01 17.38
C LEU A 154 5.13 -3.06 16.18
N ALA A 155 5.52 -3.49 14.98
CA ALA A 155 5.28 -2.74 13.74
C ALA A 155 3.79 -2.70 13.35
N ALA A 156 2.99 -3.68 13.79
CA ALA A 156 1.55 -3.73 13.57
C ALA A 156 0.80 -2.78 14.53
N THR A 157 1.07 -1.48 14.40
CA THR A 157 0.46 -0.44 15.23
C THR A 157 -0.99 -0.16 14.82
N PRO A 158 -1.81 0.48 15.69
CA PRO A 158 -3.16 0.95 15.32
C PRO A 158 -3.17 1.81 14.06
N MET A 159 -2.13 2.63 13.83
CA MET A 159 -2.01 3.42 12.61
C MET A 159 -1.85 2.55 11.36
N VAL A 160 -1.08 1.46 11.44
CA VAL A 160 -0.95 0.51 10.32
C VAL A 160 -2.29 -0.15 10.02
N PHE A 161 -3.07 -0.53 11.03
CA PHE A 161 -4.41 -1.08 10.82
C PHE A 161 -5.38 -0.07 10.25
N ASN A 162 -5.31 1.19 10.68
CA ASN A 162 -6.09 2.29 10.13
C ASN A 162 -5.79 2.46 8.64
N LEU A 163 -4.52 2.64 8.26
CA LEU A 163 -4.12 2.85 6.87
C LEU A 163 -4.39 1.63 5.96
N ALA A 164 -4.25 0.41 6.50
CA ALA A 164 -4.55 -0.82 5.76
C ALA A 164 -6.06 -1.07 5.61
N GLY A 165 -6.87 -0.60 6.58
CA GLY A 165 -8.32 -0.71 6.61
C GLY A 165 -9.05 0.44 5.92
N ALA A 166 -8.34 1.42 5.38
CA ALA A 166 -8.86 2.51 4.58
C ALA A 166 -8.50 2.32 3.10
N ILE A 167 -9.14 3.09 2.24
CA ILE A 167 -8.70 3.23 0.84
C ILE A 167 -7.51 4.18 0.84
N ASN A 168 -6.32 3.65 1.17
CA ASN A 168 -5.11 4.44 1.27
C ASN A 168 -3.87 3.60 0.87
N PRO A 169 -3.08 4.03 -0.14
CA PRO A 169 -1.92 3.29 -0.63
C PRO A 169 -0.79 3.14 0.42
N ASN A 170 -0.77 3.99 1.47
CA ASN A 170 0.20 3.90 2.55
C ASN A 170 0.14 2.56 3.29
N GLY A 171 -1.07 2.00 3.48
CA GLY A 171 -1.24 0.68 4.10
C GLY A 171 -0.50 -0.40 3.32
N LEU A 172 -0.66 -0.44 1.99
CA LEU A 172 0.01 -1.40 1.13
C LEU A 172 1.52 -1.16 1.05
N GLU A 173 1.97 0.09 1.02
CA GLU A 173 3.39 0.45 1.06
C GLU A 173 4.08 -0.08 2.32
N ILE A 174 3.48 0.13 3.50
CA ILE A 174 3.99 -0.39 4.78
C ILE A 174 4.02 -1.92 4.79
N ALA A 175 2.92 -2.57 4.39
CA ALA A 175 2.83 -4.02 4.36
C ALA A 175 3.85 -4.64 3.39
N ALA A 176 4.07 -4.02 2.22
CA ALA A 176 5.08 -4.43 1.26
C ALA A 176 6.50 -4.24 1.81
N GLY A 177 6.79 -3.11 2.47
CA GLY A 177 8.06 -2.86 3.13
C GLY A 177 8.37 -3.90 4.20
N VAL A 178 7.43 -4.18 5.09
CA VAL A 178 7.56 -5.20 6.15
C VAL A 178 7.82 -6.60 5.56
N SER A 179 7.07 -6.95 4.51
CA SER A 179 7.22 -8.24 3.82
C SER A 179 8.57 -8.36 3.10
N LEU A 180 9.03 -7.28 2.44
CA LEU A 180 10.34 -7.21 1.81
C LEU A 180 11.46 -7.44 2.82
N TRP A 181 11.43 -6.72 3.96
CA TRP A 181 12.43 -6.88 5.02
C TRP A 181 12.46 -8.30 5.56
N ALA A 182 11.31 -8.91 5.85
CA ALA A 182 11.25 -10.29 6.34
C ALA A 182 11.84 -11.28 5.32
N ALA A 183 11.53 -11.14 4.04
CA ALA A 183 12.05 -12.00 2.98
C ALA A 183 13.56 -11.81 2.77
N LEU A 184 14.05 -10.57 2.70
CA LEU A 184 15.49 -10.28 2.53
C LEU A 184 16.31 -10.71 3.74
N LEU A 185 15.83 -10.47 4.97
CA LEU A 185 16.51 -10.95 6.17
C LEU A 185 16.57 -12.48 6.21
N ALA A 186 15.50 -13.17 5.79
CA ALA A 186 15.52 -14.63 5.69
C ALA A 186 16.58 -15.11 4.68
N LEU A 187 16.65 -14.51 3.49
CA LEU A 187 17.60 -14.87 2.45
C LEU A 187 19.05 -14.56 2.86
N LEU A 188 19.29 -13.40 3.45
CA LEU A 188 20.65 -12.89 3.69
C LEU A 188 21.21 -13.27 5.05
N ARG A 189 20.38 -13.58 6.06
CA ARG A 189 20.81 -13.93 7.43
C ARG A 189 20.29 -15.27 7.95
N GLY A 190 19.20 -15.80 7.39
CA GLY A 190 18.56 -16.99 7.93
C GLY A 190 19.41 -18.25 7.81
N ASP A 191 19.71 -18.92 8.94
CA ASP A 191 20.48 -20.18 8.95
C ASP A 191 19.78 -21.29 8.18
N ARG A 192 18.45 -21.35 8.31
CA ARG A 192 17.61 -22.34 7.61
C ARG A 192 17.59 -22.21 6.09
N VAL A 193 18.06 -21.09 5.57
CA VAL A 193 18.12 -20.81 4.13
C VAL A 193 19.57 -20.99 3.60
N ALA A 194 20.55 -21.19 4.50
CA ALA A 194 21.95 -21.26 4.15
C ALA A 194 22.25 -22.25 3.03
N ASP A 195 21.94 -23.50 3.29
CA ASP A 195 22.21 -24.60 2.38
C ASP A 195 21.30 -24.57 1.15
N ARG A 196 20.09 -24.03 1.33
CA ARG A 196 19.06 -23.91 0.28
C ARG A 196 19.42 -22.88 -0.80
N LEU A 197 20.20 -21.86 -0.47
CA LEU A 197 20.70 -20.89 -1.46
C LEU A 197 21.73 -21.49 -2.41
N SER A 198 22.51 -22.46 -1.94
CA SER A 198 23.50 -23.16 -2.76
C SER A 198 22.88 -24.22 -3.68
N LEU A 199 21.70 -24.75 -3.31
CA LEU A 199 20.98 -25.74 -4.09
C LEU A 199 20.13 -25.05 -5.17
N GLY A 200 20.45 -25.26 -6.42
CA GLY A 200 19.61 -24.81 -7.55
C GLY A 200 18.19 -25.40 -7.45
N GLY A 201 17.17 -24.55 -7.66
CA GLY A 201 15.77 -25.00 -7.71
C GLY A 201 15.07 -25.20 -6.35
N ASP A 202 15.69 -24.89 -5.20
CA ASP A 202 15.03 -25.03 -3.91
C ASP A 202 13.73 -24.17 -3.84
N PRO A 203 12.55 -24.79 -3.59
CA PRO A 203 11.28 -24.09 -3.66
C PRO A 203 11.09 -23.06 -2.56
N VAL A 204 11.74 -23.21 -1.42
CA VAL A 204 11.64 -22.25 -0.30
C VAL A 204 12.41 -20.98 -0.64
N ALA A 205 13.66 -21.12 -1.11
CA ALA A 205 14.47 -19.98 -1.56
C ALA A 205 13.76 -19.25 -2.71
N ARG A 206 13.21 -19.97 -3.68
CA ARG A 206 12.43 -19.37 -4.78
C ARG A 206 11.20 -18.59 -4.30
N ARG A 207 10.43 -19.11 -3.33
CA ARG A 207 9.28 -18.40 -2.74
C ARG A 207 9.70 -17.12 -2.00
N LEU A 208 10.81 -17.14 -1.28
CA LEU A 208 11.35 -15.96 -0.60
C LEU A 208 11.82 -14.89 -1.61
N ILE A 209 12.49 -15.31 -2.69
CA ILE A 209 12.89 -14.42 -3.79
C ILE A 209 11.64 -13.82 -4.47
N ALA A 210 10.62 -14.65 -4.75
CA ALA A 210 9.36 -14.19 -5.34
C ALA A 210 8.67 -13.17 -4.44
N LEU A 211 8.57 -13.43 -3.13
CA LEU A 211 7.96 -12.51 -2.19
C LEU A 211 8.74 -11.19 -2.09
N ALA A 212 10.08 -11.25 -2.04
CA ALA A 212 10.91 -10.05 -2.05
C ALA A 212 10.72 -9.24 -3.35
N ALA A 213 10.65 -9.92 -4.50
CA ALA A 213 10.43 -9.28 -5.80
C ALA A 213 9.03 -8.63 -5.91
N VAL A 214 7.97 -9.32 -5.49
CA VAL A 214 6.60 -8.77 -5.47
C VAL A 214 6.52 -7.58 -4.52
N SER A 215 7.05 -7.70 -3.30
CA SER A 215 7.06 -6.61 -2.32
C SER A 215 7.87 -5.41 -2.81
N GLY A 216 9.02 -5.65 -3.44
CA GLY A 216 9.83 -4.61 -4.07
C GLY A 216 9.13 -3.94 -5.25
N ALA A 217 8.44 -4.70 -6.10
CA ALA A 217 7.65 -4.17 -7.21
C ALA A 217 6.48 -3.31 -6.73
N LEU A 218 5.79 -3.72 -5.65
CA LEU A 218 4.77 -2.90 -5.02
C LEU A 218 5.34 -1.59 -4.46
N LEU A 219 6.47 -1.64 -3.77
CA LEU A 219 7.14 -0.41 -3.30
C LEU A 219 7.48 0.52 -4.48
N LEU A 220 8.02 -0.01 -5.58
CA LEU A 220 8.35 0.79 -6.77
C LEU A 220 7.14 1.47 -7.39
N THR A 221 5.97 0.83 -7.34
CA THR A 221 4.82 1.23 -8.16
C THR A 221 3.70 1.92 -7.39
N VAL A 222 3.57 1.70 -6.08
CA VAL A 222 2.42 2.20 -5.30
C VAL A 222 2.54 3.69 -5.01
N ARG A 223 3.74 4.17 -4.65
CA ARG A 223 3.99 5.57 -4.30
C ARG A 223 5.27 6.12 -4.89
N GLN A 224 5.34 7.46 -5.02
CA GLN A 224 6.49 8.15 -5.61
C GLN A 224 7.79 7.99 -4.79
N LEU A 225 7.70 7.87 -3.46
CA LEU A 225 8.85 7.63 -2.57
C LEU A 225 9.26 6.16 -2.49
N GLY A 226 8.48 5.25 -3.04
CA GLY A 226 8.72 3.81 -3.00
C GLY A 226 10.10 3.37 -3.51
N PRO A 227 10.63 3.94 -4.61
CA PRO A 227 11.99 3.62 -5.06
C PRO A 227 13.07 3.92 -4.02
N VAL A 228 12.93 5.02 -3.28
CA VAL A 228 13.87 5.41 -2.21
C VAL A 228 13.76 4.42 -1.04
N LEU A 229 12.55 4.07 -0.64
CA LEU A 229 12.31 3.09 0.43
C LEU A 229 12.84 1.69 0.05
N LEU A 230 12.66 1.28 -1.20
CA LEU A 230 13.23 0.04 -1.71
C LEU A 230 14.77 0.05 -1.65
N ALA A 231 15.40 1.14 -2.11
CA ALA A 231 16.86 1.28 -2.11
C ALA A 231 17.41 1.24 -0.68
N ILE A 232 16.83 2.00 0.26
CA ILE A 232 17.23 2.01 1.68
C ILE A 232 17.08 0.60 2.27
N SER A 233 15.94 -0.07 2.03
CA SER A 233 15.69 -1.41 2.54
C SER A 233 16.67 -2.43 1.98
N ALA A 234 16.95 -2.40 0.68
CA ALA A 234 17.89 -3.30 0.03
C ALA A 234 19.33 -3.09 0.54
N LEU A 235 19.77 -1.83 0.65
CA LEU A 235 21.10 -1.47 1.16
C LEU A 235 21.27 -1.87 2.63
N ALA A 236 20.28 -1.59 3.48
CA ALA A 236 20.32 -1.96 4.89
C ALA A 236 20.37 -3.49 5.07
N CYS A 237 19.53 -4.23 4.33
CA CYS A 237 19.57 -5.70 4.36
C CYS A 237 20.87 -6.27 3.81
N ALA A 238 21.44 -5.66 2.77
CA ALA A 238 22.74 -6.05 2.21
C ALA A 238 23.88 -5.79 3.20
N ALA A 239 23.87 -4.66 3.90
CA ALA A 239 24.84 -4.35 4.95
C ALA A 239 24.77 -5.32 6.15
N LEU A 240 23.57 -5.84 6.43
CA LEU A 240 23.34 -6.85 7.45
C LEU A 240 23.59 -8.29 6.96
N ALA A 241 23.91 -8.51 5.69
CA ALA A 241 24.08 -9.82 5.11
C ALA A 241 25.27 -10.57 5.73
N ARG A 242 25.14 -11.90 5.91
CA ARG A 242 26.26 -12.74 6.25
C ARG A 242 27.23 -12.89 5.07
N PRO A 243 28.53 -13.10 5.32
CA PRO A 243 29.52 -13.26 4.28
C PRO A 243 29.09 -14.29 3.22
N GLY A 244 29.27 -13.94 1.94
CA GLY A 244 28.93 -14.81 0.81
C GLY A 244 27.46 -14.94 0.45
N ARG A 245 26.50 -14.52 1.31
CA ARG A 245 25.06 -14.70 1.07
C ARG A 245 24.54 -13.87 -0.10
N LEU A 246 24.94 -12.62 -0.17
CA LEU A 246 24.58 -11.75 -1.29
C LEU A 246 25.07 -12.32 -2.61
N LYS A 247 26.33 -12.79 -2.65
CA LYS A 247 26.90 -13.45 -3.84
C LYS A 247 26.15 -14.72 -4.21
N ALA A 248 25.77 -15.54 -3.20
CA ALA A 248 24.98 -16.75 -3.43
C ALA A 248 23.58 -16.42 -4.01
N LEU A 249 22.92 -15.39 -3.48
CA LEU A 249 21.63 -14.91 -3.98
C LEU A 249 21.73 -14.43 -5.43
N LEU A 250 22.75 -13.62 -5.75
CA LEU A 250 22.97 -13.08 -7.09
C LEU A 250 23.37 -14.15 -8.12
N ARG A 251 23.90 -15.30 -7.68
CA ARG A 251 24.22 -16.43 -8.57
C ARG A 251 23.03 -17.33 -8.89
N ARG A 252 21.90 -17.17 -8.19
CA ARG A 252 20.73 -18.01 -8.44
C ARG A 252 20.00 -17.61 -9.71
N ALA A 253 19.63 -18.60 -10.49
CA ALA A 253 18.82 -18.40 -11.70
C ALA A 253 17.47 -17.73 -11.37
N ASP A 254 16.81 -18.11 -10.26
CA ASP A 254 15.55 -17.52 -9.81
C ASP A 254 15.63 -15.99 -9.65
N THR A 255 16.78 -15.44 -9.22
CA THR A 255 17.00 -14.01 -9.09
C THR A 255 16.93 -13.30 -10.44
N TRP A 256 17.48 -13.91 -11.48
CA TRP A 256 17.56 -13.33 -12.81
C TRP A 256 16.29 -13.58 -13.65
N TRP A 257 15.68 -14.76 -13.53
CA TRP A 257 14.50 -15.09 -14.33
C TRP A 257 13.18 -14.66 -13.72
N LEU A 258 13.12 -14.39 -12.41
CA LEU A 258 11.91 -14.02 -11.71
C LEU A 258 12.00 -12.62 -11.13
N ALA A 259 13.01 -12.33 -10.27
CA ALA A 259 13.06 -11.05 -9.55
C ALA A 259 13.52 -9.91 -10.47
N ALA A 260 14.54 -10.10 -11.29
CA ALA A 260 15.07 -9.02 -12.13
C ALA A 260 14.05 -8.50 -13.17
N PRO A 261 13.32 -9.37 -13.93
CA PRO A 261 12.31 -8.88 -14.86
C PRO A 261 11.15 -8.17 -14.15
N LEU A 262 10.64 -8.71 -13.03
CA LEU A 262 9.54 -8.12 -12.29
C LEU A 262 9.92 -6.74 -11.75
N LEU A 263 11.09 -6.62 -11.13
CA LEU A 263 11.58 -5.33 -10.62
C LEU A 263 11.92 -4.36 -11.75
N GLY A 264 12.50 -4.84 -12.85
CA GLY A 264 12.79 -4.04 -14.03
C GLY A 264 11.53 -3.47 -14.68
N CYS A 265 10.50 -4.30 -14.88
CA CYS A 265 9.19 -3.86 -15.38
C CYS A 265 8.52 -2.87 -14.43
N ALA A 266 8.57 -3.12 -13.12
CA ALA A 266 8.02 -2.23 -12.11
C ALA A 266 8.74 -0.86 -12.08
N ALA A 267 10.07 -0.86 -12.19
CA ALA A 267 10.88 0.37 -12.25
C ALA A 267 10.59 1.17 -13.54
N LEU A 268 10.52 0.48 -14.68
CA LEU A 268 10.17 1.11 -15.96
C LEU A 268 8.77 1.70 -15.90
N PHE A 269 7.80 0.94 -15.39
CA PHE A 269 6.44 1.43 -15.17
C PHE A 269 6.42 2.67 -14.28
N ALA A 270 7.10 2.64 -13.13
CA ALA A 270 7.15 3.75 -12.19
C ALA A 270 7.76 5.02 -12.83
N LEU A 271 8.82 4.85 -13.64
CA LEU A 271 9.44 5.94 -14.39
C LEU A 271 8.49 6.53 -15.44
N VAL A 272 7.93 5.67 -16.30
CA VAL A 272 6.98 6.08 -17.35
C VAL A 272 5.77 6.75 -16.74
N TRP A 273 5.20 6.18 -15.67
CA TRP A 273 4.07 6.76 -14.95
C TRP A 273 4.41 8.15 -14.38
N THR A 274 5.55 8.28 -13.72
CA THR A 274 5.96 9.58 -13.13
C THR A 274 6.12 10.66 -14.19
N LEU A 275 6.68 10.32 -15.35
CA LEU A 275 6.86 11.25 -16.46
C LEU A 275 5.52 11.59 -17.12
N SER A 276 4.71 10.58 -17.47
CA SER A 276 3.45 10.77 -18.17
C SER A 276 2.40 11.49 -17.32
N SER A 277 2.31 11.18 -16.01
CA SER A 277 1.37 11.84 -15.11
C SER A 277 1.68 13.33 -14.90
N ARG A 278 2.94 13.73 -14.96
CA ARG A 278 3.34 15.15 -14.91
C ARG A 278 2.96 15.92 -16.16
N ILE A 279 3.00 15.27 -17.32
CA ILE A 279 2.62 15.86 -18.61
C ILE A 279 1.10 15.93 -18.72
N ALA A 280 0.41 14.85 -18.40
CA ALA A 280 -1.05 14.75 -18.54
C ALA A 280 -1.83 15.57 -17.50
N THR A 281 -1.25 15.77 -16.33
CA THR A 281 -1.81 16.58 -15.23
C THR A 281 -0.82 17.65 -14.81
N PRO A 282 -0.68 18.74 -15.58
CA PRO A 282 0.17 19.86 -15.16
C PRO A 282 -0.33 20.37 -13.79
N PRO A 283 0.58 20.82 -12.90
CA PRO A 283 0.19 21.34 -11.62
C PRO A 283 -0.85 22.44 -11.83
N ALA A 284 -1.96 22.38 -11.09
CA ALA A 284 -2.84 23.53 -10.96
C ALA A 284 -1.94 24.71 -10.54
N VAL A 285 -2.09 25.84 -11.23
CA VAL A 285 -1.33 27.05 -10.88
C VAL A 285 -1.74 27.40 -9.46
N SER A 286 -0.99 26.86 -8.48
CA SER A 286 -1.17 27.20 -7.08
C SER A 286 -0.87 28.71 -6.99
N ARG A 287 -1.87 29.52 -6.65
CA ARG A 287 -1.59 30.86 -6.15
C ARG A 287 -0.55 30.69 -5.05
N PRO A 288 0.56 31.42 -5.07
CA PRO A 288 1.52 31.31 -3.98
C PRO A 288 0.77 31.63 -2.69
N VAL A 289 0.57 30.63 -1.86
CA VAL A 289 0.16 30.85 -0.48
C VAL A 289 1.41 31.41 0.15
N THR A 290 1.44 32.73 0.32
CA THR A 290 2.46 33.41 1.12
C THR A 290 2.19 33.05 2.57
N MET A 291 2.55 31.83 2.96
CA MET A 291 2.61 31.49 4.39
C MET A 291 3.76 32.29 4.99
N THR A 292 3.44 33.15 5.93
CA THR A 292 4.47 33.78 6.75
C THR A 292 5.02 32.76 7.74
N VAL A 293 6.23 32.95 8.22
CA VAL A 293 6.84 32.07 9.24
C VAL A 293 5.96 32.00 10.50
N SER A 294 5.21 33.07 10.81
CA SER A 294 4.23 33.09 11.91
C SER A 294 3.06 32.15 11.65
N ASP A 295 2.56 32.05 10.41
CA ASP A 295 1.45 31.14 10.06
C ASP A 295 1.87 29.66 10.15
N ALA A 296 3.16 29.37 9.92
CA ALA A 296 3.71 28.03 10.04
C ALA A 296 3.98 27.58 11.48
N LEU A 297 4.13 28.53 12.42
CA LEU A 297 4.45 28.24 13.82
C LEU A 297 3.23 28.29 14.76
N TRP A 298 2.15 28.96 14.37
CA TRP A 298 1.01 29.23 15.23
C TRP A 298 -0.37 28.97 14.59
N GLY A 299 -0.39 28.33 13.37
CA GLY A 299 -1.59 27.90 12.66
C GLY A 299 -2.18 26.57 13.13
#